data_6317277c2738708675e2a66fa8176b1f
#
_entry.id   6317277c2738708675e2a66fa8176b1f
#
_cell.length_a   1.000
_cell.length_b   1.000
_cell.length_c   1.000
_cell.angle_alpha   90.00
_cell.angle_beta   90.00
_cell.angle_gamma   90.00
#
_symmetry.space_group_name_H-M   'P 1'
#
loop_
_entity.id
_entity.type
_entity.pdbx_description
1 polymer ?
#
loop_
_entity_poly.entity_id
_entity_poly.type
_entity_poly.pdbx_seq_one_letter_code
_entity_poly.pdbx_strand_id
1 'polypeptide(L)'
;MDDLVNYEKTDRENLGLEVPPKGKHVFGMVKVGDKGQIVIPANARKIFGIQPGDNLLILGDEEQGIAILKEKSFLEHLRLMERMRHMESGE
;
A
#
# COMPACT_ATOMS: atom_id res chain seq x y z
N MET A 1 23.17 -1.09 -0.54
CA MET A 1 22.09 -2.01 -0.19
C MET A 1 21.98 -2.23 1.31
N ASP A 2 23.09 -2.53 1.93
CA ASP A 2 23.09 -2.71 3.38
C ASP A 2 22.66 -1.43 4.10
N ASP A 3 23.07 -0.29 3.56
CA ASP A 3 22.69 1.00 4.14
C ASP A 3 21.18 1.20 4.10
N LEU A 4 20.54 0.73 3.03
CA LEU A 4 19.10 0.86 2.91
C LEU A 4 18.36 0.04 3.95
N VAL A 5 18.83 -1.18 4.19
CA VAL A 5 18.24 -2.03 5.21
C VAL A 5 18.42 -1.41 6.59
N ASN A 6 19.61 -0.91 6.88
CA ASN A 6 19.89 -0.26 8.14
C ASN A 6 19.04 1.01 8.32
N TYR A 7 18.86 1.74 7.24
CA TYR A 7 18.05 2.95 7.26
C TYR A 7 16.61 2.65 7.66
N GLU A 8 16.02 1.64 7.06
CA GLU A 8 14.66 1.25 7.41
C GLU A 8 14.51 0.89 8.88
N LYS A 9 15.44 0.09 9.38
CA LYS A 9 15.40 -0.34 10.76
C LYS A 9 15.55 0.84 11.71
N THR A 10 16.50 1.72 11.40
CA THR A 10 16.74 2.90 12.22
C THR A 10 15.54 3.85 12.21
N ASP A 11 14.94 4.04 11.04
CA ASP A 11 13.78 4.90 10.91
C ASP A 11 12.61 4.42 11.74
N ARG A 12 12.35 3.13 11.71
CA ARG A 12 11.26 2.56 12.50
C ARG A 12 11.46 2.82 13.99
N GLU A 13 12.67 2.62 14.46
CA GLU A 13 12.99 2.86 15.84
C GLU A 13 12.86 4.34 16.20
N ASN A 14 13.39 5.22 15.35
CA ASN A 14 13.36 6.66 15.61
C ASN A 14 11.96 7.23 15.56
N LEU A 15 11.10 6.68 14.74
CA LEU A 15 9.73 7.13 14.63
C LEU A 15 8.81 6.46 15.66
N GLY A 16 9.35 5.56 16.47
CA GLY A 16 8.57 4.85 17.45
C GLY A 16 7.65 3.80 16.85
N LEU A 17 7.96 3.36 15.64
CA LEU A 17 7.16 2.35 14.97
C LEU A 17 7.59 0.96 15.40
N GLU A 18 6.62 0.13 15.71
CA GLU A 18 6.88 -1.26 16.04
C GLU A 18 6.99 -2.09 14.77
N VAL A 19 7.50 -3.31 14.92
CA VAL A 19 7.55 -4.25 13.80
C VAL A 19 6.12 -4.51 13.34
N PRO A 20 5.84 -4.36 12.03
CA PRO A 20 4.48 -4.55 11.56
C PRO A 20 3.97 -5.97 11.82
N PRO A 21 2.67 -6.14 12.06
CA PRO A 21 2.09 -7.49 12.20
C PRO A 21 2.26 -8.28 10.92
N LYS A 22 2.13 -9.59 11.03
CA LYS A 22 2.23 -10.48 9.88
C LYS A 22 1.29 -10.04 8.77
N GLY A 23 1.79 -9.98 7.55
CA GLY A 23 1.00 -9.54 6.40
C GLY A 23 0.97 -8.04 6.19
N LYS A 24 1.55 -7.28 7.12
CA LYS A 24 1.69 -5.84 6.97
C LYS A 24 3.15 -5.50 6.71
N HIS A 25 3.38 -4.45 5.95
CA HIS A 25 4.73 -4.11 5.51
C HIS A 25 4.98 -2.61 5.57
N VAL A 26 6.21 -2.25 5.90
CA VAL A 26 6.70 -0.88 5.74
C VAL A 26 7.82 -0.94 4.73
N PHE A 27 7.65 -0.26 3.61
CA PHE A 27 8.60 -0.33 2.49
C PHE A 27 9.60 0.82 2.48
N GLY A 28 9.54 1.69 3.46
CA GLY A 28 10.43 2.83 3.54
C GLY A 28 9.82 4.08 2.95
N MET A 29 10.67 5.08 2.71
CA MET A 29 10.24 6.35 2.17
C MET A 29 10.63 6.46 0.71
N VAL A 30 9.80 7.11 -0.09
CA VAL A 30 10.10 7.40 -1.48
C VAL A 30 10.00 8.90 -1.70
N LYS A 31 10.74 9.39 -2.68
CA LYS A 31 10.73 10.80 -3.01
C LYS A 31 9.81 11.05 -4.21
N VAL A 32 9.03 12.11 -4.14
CA VAL A 32 8.16 12.50 -5.24
C VAL A 32 8.98 13.28 -6.25
N GLY A 33 8.91 12.90 -7.51
CA GLY A 33 9.59 13.59 -8.58
C GLY A 33 8.87 14.86 -9.01
N ASP A 34 9.51 15.60 -9.92
CA ASP A 34 9.01 16.90 -10.37
C ASP A 34 7.61 16.84 -10.95
N LYS A 35 7.28 15.73 -11.56
CA LYS A 35 5.97 15.54 -12.20
C LYS A 35 4.99 14.79 -11.31
N GLY A 36 5.30 14.66 -10.04
CA GLY A 36 4.41 13.97 -9.11
C GLY A 36 4.52 12.47 -9.13
N GLN A 37 5.54 11.91 -9.79
CA GLN A 37 5.68 10.46 -9.84
C GLN A 37 6.56 9.95 -8.70
N ILE A 38 6.30 8.72 -8.31
CA ILE A 38 7.15 8.00 -7.35
C ILE A 38 7.53 6.66 -7.97
N VAL A 39 8.63 6.10 -7.48
CA VAL A 39 9.01 4.74 -7.85
C VAL A 39 8.47 3.80 -6.77
N ILE A 40 7.65 2.86 -7.19
CA ILE A 40 7.14 1.87 -6.24
C ILE A 40 8.31 0.95 -5.83
N PRO A 41 8.58 0.82 -4.53
CA PRO A 41 9.71 -0.01 -4.09
C PRO A 41 9.64 -1.42 -4.63
N ALA A 42 10.81 -1.98 -4.95
CA ALA A 42 10.89 -3.30 -5.57
C ALA A 42 10.23 -4.38 -4.72
N ASN A 43 10.39 -4.30 -3.40
CA ASN A 43 9.75 -5.27 -2.50
C ASN A 43 8.24 -5.18 -2.54
N ALA A 44 7.71 -3.97 -2.64
CA ALA A 44 6.26 -3.79 -2.76
C ALA A 44 5.74 -4.38 -4.06
N ARG A 45 6.46 -4.13 -5.17
CA ARG A 45 6.08 -4.70 -6.45
C ARG A 45 6.07 -6.22 -6.41
N LYS A 46 7.06 -6.79 -5.75
CA LYS A 46 7.19 -8.24 -5.65
C LYS A 46 6.07 -8.85 -4.81
N ILE A 47 5.83 -8.29 -3.65
CA ILE A 47 4.83 -8.83 -2.73
C ILE A 47 3.43 -8.72 -3.29
N PHE A 48 3.11 -7.59 -3.92
CA PHE A 48 1.77 -7.36 -4.46
C PHE A 48 1.64 -7.72 -5.93
N GLY A 49 2.70 -8.27 -6.53
CA GLY A 49 2.64 -8.73 -7.90
C GLY A 49 2.43 -7.61 -8.93
N ILE A 50 3.00 -6.45 -8.68
CA ILE A 50 2.86 -5.30 -9.57
C ILE A 50 3.90 -5.38 -10.67
N GLN A 51 3.46 -5.37 -11.91
CA GLN A 51 4.33 -5.52 -13.08
C GLN A 51 4.14 -4.36 -14.05
N PRO A 52 5.15 -4.12 -14.89
CA PRO A 52 5.01 -3.08 -15.93
C PRO A 52 3.76 -3.33 -16.77
N GLY A 53 3.01 -2.27 -17.02
CA GLY A 53 1.77 -2.36 -17.75
C GLY A 53 0.54 -2.61 -16.92
N ASP A 54 0.70 -2.92 -15.64
CA ASP A 54 -0.46 -3.08 -14.76
C ASP A 54 -1.17 -1.75 -14.54
N ASN A 55 -2.46 -1.82 -14.40
CA ASN A 55 -3.27 -0.66 -14.03
C ASN A 55 -3.47 -0.65 -12.53
N LEU A 56 -3.21 0.50 -11.93
CA LEU A 56 -3.38 0.69 -10.51
C LEU A 56 -4.47 1.72 -10.28
N LEU A 57 -5.31 1.45 -9.29
CA LEU A 57 -6.33 2.39 -8.88
C LEU A 57 -5.80 3.16 -7.68
N ILE A 58 -5.90 4.47 -7.75
CA ILE A 58 -5.43 5.34 -6.68
C ILE A 58 -6.63 5.97 -6.02
N LEU A 59 -6.79 5.70 -4.74
CA LEU A 59 -7.89 6.22 -3.94
C LEU A 59 -7.35 7.19 -2.92
N GLY A 60 -8.16 8.17 -2.57
CA GLY A 60 -7.75 9.15 -1.59
C GLY A 60 -8.81 9.39 -0.53
N ASP A 61 -8.34 9.58 0.69
CA ASP A 61 -9.17 9.98 1.81
C ASP A 61 -8.44 11.14 2.46
N GLU A 62 -9.12 12.28 2.58
CA GLU A 62 -8.45 13.49 3.07
C GLU A 62 -7.88 13.32 4.47
N GLU A 63 -8.44 12.44 5.26
CA GLU A 63 -7.95 12.19 6.61
C GLU A 63 -6.90 11.10 6.68
N GLN A 64 -7.03 10.05 5.86
CA GLN A 64 -6.16 8.89 5.95
C GLN A 64 -5.04 8.88 4.93
N GLY A 65 -5.23 9.51 3.77
CA GLY A 65 -4.21 9.57 2.76
C GLY A 65 -4.58 8.82 1.50
N ILE A 66 -3.56 8.36 0.79
CA ILE A 66 -3.70 7.75 -0.52
C ILE A 66 -3.48 6.24 -0.42
N ALA A 67 -4.34 5.48 -1.08
CA ALA A 67 -4.17 4.04 -1.23
C ALA A 67 -3.98 3.71 -2.70
N ILE A 68 -3.12 2.74 -2.99
CA ILE A 68 -2.86 2.27 -4.34
C ILE A 68 -3.21 0.79 -4.39
N LEU A 69 -4.10 0.42 -5.30
CA LEU A 69 -4.59 -0.95 -5.40
C LEU A 69 -4.46 -1.45 -6.83
N LYS A 70 -4.18 -2.74 -6.98
CA LYS A 70 -4.30 -3.37 -8.29
C LYS A 70 -5.77 -3.45 -8.67
N GLU A 71 -6.07 -3.37 -9.94
CA GLU A 71 -7.44 -3.43 -10.44
C GLU A 71 -8.18 -4.66 -9.93
N LYS A 72 -7.53 -5.80 -9.98
CA LYS A 72 -8.12 -7.04 -9.50
C LYS A 72 -8.50 -6.97 -8.02
N SER A 73 -7.61 -6.44 -7.21
CA SER A 73 -7.85 -6.31 -5.77
C SER A 73 -9.00 -5.38 -5.47
N PHE A 74 -9.11 -4.32 -6.26
CA PHE A 74 -10.20 -3.37 -6.11
C PHE A 74 -11.55 -4.02 -6.39
N LEU A 75 -11.64 -4.81 -7.46
CA LEU A 75 -12.88 -5.49 -7.80
C LEU A 75 -13.29 -6.49 -6.72
N GLU A 76 -12.33 -7.21 -6.18
CA GLU A 76 -12.60 -8.14 -5.09
C GLU A 76 -13.11 -7.40 -3.85
N HIS A 77 -12.51 -6.26 -3.57
CA HIS A 77 -12.91 -5.44 -2.44
C HIS A 77 -14.34 -4.90 -2.60
N LEU A 78 -14.69 -4.49 -3.80
CA LEU A 78 -16.05 -4.03 -4.08
C LEU A 78 -17.08 -5.13 -3.86
N ARG A 79 -16.78 -6.33 -4.33
CA ARG A 79 -17.68 -7.46 -4.14
C ARG A 79 -17.90 -7.76 -2.66
N LEU A 80 -16.85 -7.68 -1.88
CA LEU A 80 -16.96 -7.90 -0.46
C LEU A 80 -17.82 -6.83 0.20
N MET A 81 -17.62 -5.59 -0.19
CA MET A 81 -18.40 -4.49 0.35
C MET A 81 -19.88 -4.61 0.00
N GLU A 82 -20.19 -5.06 -1.19
CA GLU A 82 -21.57 -5.28 -1.59
C GLU A 82 -22.23 -6.37 -0.76
N ARG A 83 -21.51 -7.45 -0.50
CA ARG A 83 -22.01 -8.50 0.38
C ARG A 83 -22.30 -7.96 1.77
N MET A 84 -21.39 -7.18 2.30
CA MET A 84 -21.56 -6.61 3.62
C MET A 84 -22.75 -5.67 3.67
N ARG A 85 -22.97 -4.91 2.61
CA ARG A 85 -24.11 -4.03 2.53
C ARG A 85 -25.42 -4.80 2.57
N HIS A 86 -25.50 -5.91 1.83
CA HIS A 86 -26.68 -6.76 1.86
C HIS A 86 -26.92 -7.33 3.23
N MET A 87 -25.86 -7.75 3.91
CA MET A 87 -25.98 -8.28 5.26
C MET A 87 -26.43 -7.22 6.24
N GLU A 88 -25.95 -5.99 6.07
CA GLU A 88 -26.34 -4.90 6.94
C GLU A 88 -27.79 -4.50 6.79
N SER A 89 -28.28 -4.53 5.57
CA SER A 89 -29.67 -4.15 5.35
C SER A 89 -30.63 -5.16 5.97
N GLY A 90 -30.15 -6.34 6.25
CA GLY A 90 -30.92 -7.33 6.99
C GLY A 90 -32.18 -7.79 6.29
N GLU A 91 -32.28 -7.37 5.07
CA GLU A 91 -33.49 -7.65 4.30
C GLU A 91 -33.25 -8.69 3.23
#